data_4c8bb0af522e7053f746ff8be902f519
#
_entry.id   4c8bb0af522e7053f746ff8be902f519
#
_cell.length_a   1.000
_cell.length_b   1.000
_cell.length_c   1.000
_cell.angle_alpha   90.00
_cell.angle_beta   90.00
_cell.angle_gamma   90.00
#
_symmetry.space_group_name_H-M   'P 1'
#
loop_
_entity.id
_entity.type
_entity.pdbx_description
1 polymer ?
#
loop_
_entity_poly.entity_id
_entity_poly.type
_entity_poly.pdbx_seq_one_letter_code
_entity_poly.pdbx_strand_id
1 'polypeptide(L)'
;MPTESARDTSKLYLPVAIVAAGALIAGGLYLGLSSQSAAPAPGGQPQANVDIKDVSVEGSPYIGDANAKVVLAYWSDYQCPYCKAVEMGHAQIPIEPALPILIKDYVDTGKLKIVFKDYPFLSEDSTTAALYGRAVWALYPQKYWEWREAMYKAQDEEHAGFGNEATIVTLMRGISGIDADRVKADVAGNRAQYQALLDADREEGTKFGINGTPGFITGKVLIGGAAEVSSFKSAIDPQL
;
A
#
# COMPACT_ATOMS: atom_id res chain seq x y z
N MET A 1 53.48 73.21 17.77
CA MET A 1 52.95 71.92 18.28
C MET A 1 52.05 71.39 17.21
N PRO A 2 52.38 70.24 16.58
CA PRO A 2 51.49 69.63 15.60
C PRO A 2 50.47 68.78 16.33
N THR A 3 49.19 68.95 16.00
CA THR A 3 48.04 68.14 16.47
C THR A 3 48.04 66.77 15.76
N GLU A 4 48.14 65.74 16.53
CA GLU A 4 48.09 64.37 16.09
C GLU A 4 46.67 64.01 15.63
N SER A 5 46.50 63.70 14.34
CA SER A 5 45.25 63.33 13.73
C SER A 5 44.90 61.85 14.17
N ALA A 6 43.90 61.72 15.00
CA ALA A 6 43.35 60.44 15.34
C ALA A 6 42.84 59.72 14.07
N ARG A 7 43.48 58.58 13.70
CA ARG A 7 43.04 57.76 12.58
C ARG A 7 41.66 57.16 12.92
N ASP A 8 40.70 57.51 12.09
CA ASP A 8 39.34 56.91 12.14
C ASP A 8 39.39 55.45 11.80
N THR A 9 39.43 54.63 12.83
CA THR A 9 39.46 53.16 12.73
C THR A 9 38.09 52.54 12.42
N SER A 10 37.01 53.34 12.43
CA SER A 10 35.64 52.85 12.20
C SER A 10 35.45 52.25 10.81
N LYS A 11 36.20 52.74 9.81
CA LYS A 11 36.14 52.26 8.41
C LYS A 11 36.72 50.85 8.21
N LEU A 12 37.48 50.34 9.18
CA LEU A 12 38.12 49.01 9.09
C LEU A 12 37.27 47.94 9.74
N TYR A 13 36.45 48.25 10.74
CA TYR A 13 35.65 47.28 11.48
C TYR A 13 34.46 46.75 10.68
N LEU A 14 33.86 47.56 9.80
CA LEU A 14 32.71 47.14 9.02
C LEU A 14 33.04 46.03 8.00
N PRO A 15 34.09 46.12 7.17
CA PRO A 15 34.46 45.03 6.25
C PRO A 15 34.96 43.79 6.98
N VAL A 16 35.63 43.90 8.12
CA VAL A 16 36.07 42.74 8.93
C VAL A 16 34.87 42.01 9.55
N ALA A 17 33.88 42.74 10.04
CA ALA A 17 32.66 42.15 10.57
C ALA A 17 31.86 41.35 9.51
N ILE A 18 31.78 41.87 8.27
CA ILE A 18 31.11 41.22 7.15
C ILE A 18 31.83 39.90 6.76
N VAL A 19 33.17 39.94 6.70
CA VAL A 19 33.96 38.73 6.38
C VAL A 19 33.83 37.69 7.48
N ALA A 20 33.86 38.09 8.75
CA ALA A 20 33.70 37.16 9.87
C ALA A 20 32.30 36.54 9.91
N ALA A 21 31.24 37.33 9.66
CA ALA A 21 29.86 36.81 9.56
C ALA A 21 29.70 35.83 8.38
N GLY A 22 30.29 36.15 7.22
CA GLY A 22 30.29 35.25 6.04
C GLY A 22 31.01 33.95 6.29
N ALA A 23 32.14 33.95 7.00
CA ALA A 23 32.89 32.73 7.35
C ALA A 23 32.13 31.85 8.35
N LEU A 24 31.41 32.43 9.31
CA LEU A 24 30.57 31.68 10.26
C LEU A 24 29.35 31.05 9.58
N ILE A 25 28.74 31.76 8.63
CA ILE A 25 27.60 31.21 7.86
C ILE A 25 28.07 30.08 6.92
N ALA A 26 29.17 30.31 6.20
CA ALA A 26 29.74 29.28 5.31
C ALA A 26 30.25 28.04 6.10
N GLY A 27 30.89 28.27 7.26
CA GLY A 27 31.30 27.18 8.15
C GLY A 27 30.15 26.44 8.76
N GLY A 28 29.09 27.11 9.20
CA GLY A 28 27.87 26.52 9.70
C GLY A 28 27.11 25.68 8.65
N LEU A 29 27.03 26.20 7.42
CA LEU A 29 26.48 25.48 6.27
C LEU A 29 27.34 24.28 5.89
N TYR A 30 28.65 24.40 5.84
CA TYR A 30 29.56 23.31 5.52
C TYR A 30 29.50 22.18 6.57
N LEU A 31 29.52 22.51 7.86
CA LEU A 31 29.39 21.55 8.94
C LEU A 31 27.98 20.97 9.04
N GLY A 32 26.93 21.75 8.74
CA GLY A 32 25.54 21.30 8.69
C GLY A 32 25.28 20.36 7.52
N LEU A 33 25.89 20.59 6.36
CA LEU A 33 25.79 19.72 5.18
C LEU A 33 26.65 18.45 5.30
N SER A 34 27.78 18.52 6.01
CA SER A 34 28.62 17.34 6.24
C SER A 34 28.11 16.43 7.35
N SER A 35 27.22 16.90 8.20
CA SER A 35 26.50 16.11 9.20
C SER A 35 25.11 15.65 8.73
N GLN A 36 24.70 15.95 7.51
CA GLN A 36 23.58 15.23 6.90
C GLN A 36 24.04 13.79 6.68
N SER A 37 23.81 12.96 7.68
CA SER A 37 23.66 11.53 7.46
C SER A 37 22.76 11.38 6.25
N ALA A 38 23.21 10.66 5.23
CA ALA A 38 22.42 10.35 4.06
C ALA A 38 20.98 10.07 4.51
N ALA A 39 20.01 10.78 3.94
CA ALA A 39 18.61 10.46 4.19
C ALA A 39 18.48 8.93 4.05
N PRO A 40 17.86 8.24 5.00
CA PRO A 40 17.65 6.80 4.84
C PRO A 40 17.00 6.61 3.48
N ALA A 41 17.58 5.75 2.67
CA ALA A 41 16.92 5.31 1.44
C ALA A 41 15.49 4.92 1.81
N PRO A 42 14.46 5.29 1.00
CA PRO A 42 13.10 4.89 1.29
C PRO A 42 13.07 3.35 1.31
N GLY A 43 13.03 2.76 2.51
CA GLY A 43 13.08 1.30 2.67
C GLY A 43 13.68 0.75 3.95
N GLY A 44 14.06 1.57 4.91
CA GLY A 44 14.68 1.07 6.16
C GLY A 44 13.89 1.41 7.42
N GLN A 45 12.59 1.04 7.51
CA GLN A 45 11.98 0.82 8.81
C GLN A 45 12.50 -0.51 9.38
N PRO A 46 12.71 -0.65 10.73
CA PRO A 46 12.98 -1.95 11.30
C PRO A 46 11.87 -2.88 10.82
N GLN A 47 12.23 -3.88 10.02
CA GLN A 47 11.28 -4.89 9.56
C GLN A 47 10.73 -5.52 10.83
N ALA A 48 9.44 -5.33 11.09
CA ALA A 48 8.74 -6.14 12.05
C ALA A 48 9.12 -7.60 11.74
N ASN A 49 9.40 -8.41 12.77
CA ASN A 49 9.60 -9.83 12.57
C ASN A 49 8.29 -10.40 12.04
N VAL A 50 8.13 -10.40 10.72
CA VAL A 50 6.95 -10.95 10.05
C VAL A 50 7.23 -12.40 9.67
N ASP A 51 6.25 -13.26 9.85
CA ASP A 51 6.22 -14.60 9.27
C ASP A 51 4.82 -14.85 8.73
N ILE A 52 4.72 -15.29 7.48
CA ILE A 52 3.44 -15.63 6.85
C ILE A 52 2.65 -16.69 7.66
N LYS A 53 3.34 -17.49 8.46
CA LYS A 53 2.72 -18.49 9.35
C LYS A 53 1.92 -17.86 10.49
N ASP A 54 2.24 -16.62 10.85
CA ASP A 54 1.54 -15.86 11.89
C ASP A 54 0.36 -15.06 11.32
N VAL A 55 0.19 -15.05 9.99
CA VAL A 55 -0.92 -14.38 9.30
C VAL A 55 -2.14 -15.30 9.27
N SER A 56 -3.28 -14.81 9.72
CA SER A 56 -4.57 -15.51 9.65
C SER A 56 -5.08 -15.53 8.21
N VAL A 57 -5.02 -16.69 7.57
CA VAL A 57 -5.44 -16.85 6.17
C VAL A 57 -6.75 -17.63 6.02
N GLU A 58 -7.24 -18.25 7.10
CA GLU A 58 -8.47 -19.01 7.11
C GLU A 58 -9.69 -18.10 6.90
N GLY A 59 -10.61 -18.53 6.04
CA GLY A 59 -11.82 -17.76 5.73
C GLY A 59 -11.61 -16.53 4.85
N SER A 60 -10.36 -16.13 4.59
CA SER A 60 -10.06 -15.01 3.69
C SER A 60 -10.24 -15.40 2.22
N PRO A 61 -10.64 -14.44 1.37
CA PRO A 61 -10.64 -14.66 -0.08
C PRO A 61 -9.25 -15.00 -0.60
N TYR A 62 -9.17 -15.90 -1.59
CA TYR A 62 -7.90 -16.25 -2.20
C TYR A 62 -8.04 -16.70 -3.66
N ILE A 63 -6.93 -16.71 -4.37
CA ILE A 63 -6.76 -17.33 -5.68
C ILE A 63 -5.58 -18.31 -5.65
N GLY A 64 -5.63 -19.30 -6.53
CA GLY A 64 -4.61 -20.36 -6.64
C GLY A 64 -5.00 -21.64 -5.92
N ASP A 65 -4.07 -22.59 -5.89
CA ASP A 65 -4.26 -23.87 -5.20
C ASP A 65 -4.31 -23.64 -3.68
N ALA A 66 -5.36 -24.16 -3.03
CA ALA A 66 -5.51 -24.07 -1.57
C ALA A 66 -4.29 -24.65 -0.82
N ASN A 67 -3.61 -25.63 -1.41
CA ASN A 67 -2.45 -26.32 -0.86
C ASN A 67 -1.11 -25.83 -1.45
N ALA A 68 -1.10 -24.70 -2.17
CA ALA A 68 0.14 -24.14 -2.69
C ALA A 68 1.18 -23.96 -1.58
N LYS A 69 2.44 -24.34 -1.88
CA LYS A 69 3.54 -24.29 -0.92
C LYS A 69 3.84 -22.88 -0.42
N VAL A 70 3.73 -21.89 -1.31
CA VAL A 70 3.98 -20.50 -1.00
C VAL A 70 2.66 -19.75 -0.86
N VAL A 71 2.57 -18.89 0.16
CA VAL A 71 1.43 -18.01 0.42
C VAL A 71 1.91 -16.56 0.37
N LEU A 72 1.16 -15.72 -0.33
CA LEU A 72 1.29 -14.27 -0.33
C LEU A 72 0.01 -13.68 0.26
N ALA A 73 0.09 -13.07 1.43
CA ALA A 73 -1.00 -12.29 1.98
C ALA A 73 -0.92 -10.85 1.45
N TYR A 74 -2.03 -10.31 0.99
CA TYR A 74 -2.11 -9.01 0.32
C TYR A 74 -3.20 -8.15 0.97
N TRP A 75 -2.79 -7.12 1.71
CA TRP A 75 -3.67 -6.08 2.26
C TRP A 75 -3.94 -4.99 1.25
N SER A 76 -5.21 -4.75 0.97
CA SER A 76 -5.63 -3.83 -0.09
C SER A 76 -6.86 -3.01 0.28
N ASP A 77 -7.04 -1.91 -0.44
CA ASP A 77 -8.22 -1.05 -0.42
C ASP A 77 -8.71 -0.84 -1.85
N TYR A 78 -10.01 -1.02 -2.10
CA TYR A 78 -10.59 -0.87 -3.44
C TYR A 78 -10.59 0.58 -3.96
N GLN A 79 -10.36 1.57 -3.09
CA GLN A 79 -10.22 2.98 -3.47
C GLN A 79 -8.75 3.37 -3.70
N CYS A 80 -7.78 2.53 -3.32
CA CYS A 80 -6.37 2.87 -3.41
C CYS A 80 -5.83 2.77 -4.85
N PRO A 81 -5.32 3.87 -5.44
CA PRO A 81 -4.79 3.87 -6.81
C PRO A 81 -3.51 3.03 -6.93
N TYR A 82 -2.72 2.93 -5.86
CA TYR A 82 -1.54 2.07 -5.82
C TYR A 82 -1.91 0.57 -5.81
N CYS A 83 -3.06 0.20 -5.21
CA CYS A 83 -3.60 -1.16 -5.33
C CYS A 83 -4.00 -1.45 -6.78
N LYS A 84 -4.72 -0.53 -7.43
CA LYS A 84 -5.05 -0.66 -8.85
C LYS A 84 -3.80 -0.81 -9.72
N ALA A 85 -2.75 -0.03 -9.43
CA ALA A 85 -1.49 -0.10 -10.17
C ALA A 85 -0.84 -1.49 -10.10
N VAL A 86 -0.84 -2.13 -8.92
CA VAL A 86 -0.33 -3.49 -8.74
C VAL A 86 -1.22 -4.53 -9.42
N GLU A 87 -2.55 -4.33 -9.41
CA GLU A 87 -3.52 -5.30 -9.93
C GLU A 87 -3.61 -5.29 -11.45
N MET A 88 -3.58 -4.11 -12.08
CA MET A 88 -3.82 -4.01 -13.52
C MET A 88 -3.12 -2.82 -14.20
N GLY A 89 -2.30 -2.07 -13.46
CA GLY A 89 -1.69 -0.84 -13.94
C GLY A 89 -2.55 0.40 -13.68
N HIS A 90 -1.88 1.55 -13.68
CA HIS A 90 -2.52 2.85 -13.48
C HIS A 90 -1.83 3.91 -14.34
N ALA A 91 -2.59 4.75 -15.03
CA ALA A 91 -2.05 5.72 -15.99
C ALA A 91 -1.05 6.72 -15.38
N GLN A 92 -1.22 7.08 -14.10
CA GLN A 92 -0.40 8.06 -13.39
C GLN A 92 0.66 7.42 -12.49
N ILE A 93 0.67 6.09 -12.34
CA ILE A 93 1.61 5.35 -11.51
C ILE A 93 2.39 4.40 -12.43
N PRO A 94 3.59 4.79 -12.90
CA PRO A 94 4.32 4.08 -13.94
C PRO A 94 5.09 2.86 -13.39
N ILE A 95 4.36 1.89 -12.83
CA ILE A 95 4.89 0.58 -12.44
C ILE A 95 4.30 -0.50 -13.32
N GLU A 96 5.04 -1.57 -13.53
CA GLU A 96 4.51 -2.78 -14.15
C GLU A 96 3.56 -3.48 -13.18
N PRO A 97 2.32 -3.81 -13.59
CA PRO A 97 1.38 -4.49 -12.70
C PRO A 97 1.90 -5.86 -12.31
N ALA A 98 2.16 -6.04 -11.01
CA ALA A 98 2.79 -7.25 -10.51
C ALA A 98 1.83 -8.44 -10.48
N LEU A 99 0.57 -8.21 -10.13
CA LEU A 99 -0.39 -9.31 -9.90
C LEU A 99 -0.62 -10.19 -11.13
N PRO A 100 -0.83 -9.66 -12.36
CA PRO A 100 -0.98 -10.50 -13.55
C PRO A 100 0.23 -11.40 -13.82
N ILE A 101 1.44 -10.90 -13.53
CA ILE A 101 2.68 -11.66 -13.69
C ILE A 101 2.77 -12.77 -12.64
N LEU A 102 2.47 -12.43 -11.37
CA LEU A 102 2.46 -13.43 -10.29
C LEU A 102 1.42 -14.52 -10.51
N ILE A 103 0.25 -14.15 -11.04
CA ILE A 103 -0.80 -15.11 -11.39
C ILE A 103 -0.28 -16.07 -12.46
N LYS A 104 0.21 -15.55 -13.57
CA LYS A 104 0.71 -16.36 -14.69
C LYS A 104 1.90 -17.25 -14.30
N ASP A 105 2.89 -16.69 -13.59
CA ASP A 105 4.16 -17.37 -13.34
C ASP A 105 4.07 -18.36 -12.15
N TYR A 106 3.20 -18.11 -11.16
CA TYR A 106 3.16 -18.87 -9.93
C TYR A 106 1.79 -19.43 -9.55
N VAL A 107 0.70 -18.64 -9.68
CA VAL A 107 -0.64 -19.08 -9.28
C VAL A 107 -1.15 -20.15 -10.24
N ASP A 108 -1.10 -19.89 -11.56
CA ASP A 108 -1.56 -20.82 -12.61
C ASP A 108 -0.73 -22.11 -12.66
N THR A 109 0.49 -22.06 -12.09
CA THR A 109 1.38 -23.24 -11.98
C THR A 109 1.23 -23.97 -10.65
N GLY A 110 0.29 -23.57 -9.78
CA GLY A 110 -0.01 -24.20 -8.50
C GLY A 110 1.05 -23.95 -7.40
N LYS A 111 2.00 -23.04 -7.63
CA LYS A 111 3.11 -22.77 -6.70
C LYS A 111 2.77 -21.74 -5.63
N LEU A 112 1.86 -20.82 -5.94
CA LEU A 112 1.48 -19.70 -5.09
C LEU A 112 -0.01 -19.64 -4.86
N LYS A 113 -0.39 -19.39 -3.61
CA LYS A 113 -1.72 -18.95 -3.20
C LYS A 113 -1.64 -17.47 -2.80
N ILE A 114 -2.46 -16.62 -3.40
CA ILE A 114 -2.60 -15.22 -3.00
C ILE A 114 -3.86 -15.09 -2.15
N VAL A 115 -3.70 -14.64 -0.91
CA VAL A 115 -4.78 -14.42 0.07
C VAL A 115 -5.02 -12.93 0.18
N PHE A 116 -6.27 -12.51 -0.01
CA PHE A 116 -6.66 -11.10 0.05
C PHE A 116 -7.14 -10.74 1.45
N LYS A 117 -6.55 -9.68 1.99
CA LYS A 117 -6.84 -9.10 3.29
C LYS A 117 -7.40 -7.69 3.09
N ASP A 118 -8.41 -7.35 3.86
CA ASP A 118 -9.03 -6.03 3.75
C ASP A 118 -8.29 -5.00 4.62
N TYR A 119 -8.01 -3.83 4.04
CA TYR A 119 -7.44 -2.70 4.76
C TYR A 119 -8.12 -1.40 4.31
N PRO A 120 -9.46 -1.28 4.50
CA PRO A 120 -10.20 -0.08 4.10
C PRO A 120 -9.86 1.08 5.04
N PHE A 121 -9.29 2.17 4.50
CA PHE A 121 -8.88 3.32 5.33
C PHE A 121 -9.09 4.67 4.66
N LEU A 122 -9.40 4.70 3.36
CA LEU A 122 -9.50 5.95 2.61
C LEU A 122 -10.87 6.62 2.79
N SER A 123 -11.97 5.83 2.86
CA SER A 123 -13.32 6.39 2.94
C SER A 123 -14.37 5.36 3.40
N GLU A 124 -15.62 5.81 3.54
CA GLU A 124 -16.77 4.92 3.72
C GLU A 124 -16.96 3.99 2.50
N ASP A 125 -16.66 4.48 1.29
CA ASP A 125 -16.74 3.69 0.06
C ASP A 125 -15.71 2.55 0.06
N SER A 126 -14.51 2.74 0.64
CA SER A 126 -13.54 1.67 0.89
C SER A 126 -14.13 0.55 1.75
N THR A 127 -14.76 0.95 2.88
CA THR A 127 -15.40 0.00 3.80
C THR A 127 -16.56 -0.71 3.13
N THR A 128 -17.40 0.01 2.39
CA THR A 128 -18.53 -0.57 1.67
C THR A 128 -18.05 -1.58 0.63
N ALA A 129 -17.05 -1.24 -0.16
CA ALA A 129 -16.48 -2.15 -1.17
C ALA A 129 -15.92 -3.43 -0.53
N ALA A 130 -15.21 -3.32 0.59
CA ALA A 130 -14.68 -4.47 1.32
C ALA A 130 -15.79 -5.38 1.88
N LEU A 131 -16.87 -4.81 2.45
CA LEU A 131 -18.05 -5.58 2.90
C LEU A 131 -18.67 -6.38 1.76
N TYR A 132 -18.83 -5.77 0.59
CA TYR A 132 -19.33 -6.45 -0.60
C TYR A 132 -18.38 -7.54 -1.08
N GLY A 133 -17.06 -7.33 -1.00
CA GLY A 133 -16.05 -8.35 -1.27
C GLY A 133 -16.20 -9.60 -0.40
N ARG A 134 -16.46 -9.41 0.90
CA ARG A 134 -16.73 -10.53 1.82
C ARG A 134 -18.01 -11.28 1.45
N ALA A 135 -19.08 -10.59 1.11
CA ALA A 135 -20.34 -11.22 0.70
C ALA A 135 -20.19 -11.97 -0.64
N VAL A 136 -19.47 -11.38 -1.61
CA VAL A 136 -19.18 -12.09 -2.88
C VAL A 136 -18.36 -13.36 -2.63
N TRP A 137 -17.33 -13.29 -1.77
CA TRP A 137 -16.57 -14.48 -1.39
C TRP A 137 -17.42 -15.56 -0.73
N ALA A 138 -18.29 -15.17 0.21
CA ALA A 138 -19.17 -16.11 0.92
C ALA A 138 -20.18 -16.79 0.01
N LEU A 139 -20.76 -16.08 -0.96
CA LEU A 139 -21.85 -16.57 -1.80
C LEU A 139 -21.37 -17.13 -3.15
N TYR A 140 -20.28 -16.57 -3.69
CA TYR A 140 -19.78 -16.83 -5.05
C TYR A 140 -18.25 -16.89 -5.09
N PRO A 141 -17.58 -17.76 -4.33
CA PRO A 141 -16.12 -17.75 -4.23
C PRO A 141 -15.41 -17.90 -5.59
N GLN A 142 -15.98 -18.66 -6.54
CA GLN A 142 -15.42 -18.80 -7.89
C GLN A 142 -15.53 -17.53 -8.73
N LYS A 143 -16.36 -16.56 -8.31
CA LYS A 143 -16.55 -15.28 -9.00
C LYS A 143 -15.80 -14.14 -8.31
N TYR A 144 -15.15 -14.41 -7.18
CA TYR A 144 -14.48 -13.36 -6.40
C TYR A 144 -13.40 -12.63 -7.20
N TRP A 145 -12.57 -13.39 -7.94
CA TRP A 145 -11.51 -12.75 -8.75
C TRP A 145 -12.09 -11.89 -9.87
N GLU A 146 -13.06 -12.40 -10.63
CA GLU A 146 -13.73 -11.65 -11.69
C GLU A 146 -14.39 -10.37 -11.15
N TRP A 147 -15.02 -10.48 -9.98
CA TRP A 147 -15.61 -9.33 -9.29
C TRP A 147 -14.54 -8.32 -8.85
N ARG A 148 -13.43 -8.80 -8.27
CA ARG A 148 -12.33 -7.97 -7.82
C ARG A 148 -11.69 -7.19 -8.98
N GLU A 149 -11.43 -7.86 -10.10
CA GLU A 149 -10.93 -7.20 -11.32
C GLU A 149 -11.92 -6.13 -11.82
N ALA A 150 -13.21 -6.42 -11.82
CA ALA A 150 -14.23 -5.47 -12.22
C ALA A 150 -14.26 -4.23 -11.30
N MET A 151 -14.08 -4.41 -9.99
CA MET A 151 -13.99 -3.31 -9.03
C MET A 151 -12.81 -2.39 -9.33
N TYR A 152 -11.59 -2.93 -9.49
CA TYR A 152 -10.43 -2.10 -9.83
C TYR A 152 -10.50 -1.49 -11.22
N LYS A 153 -11.12 -2.17 -12.18
CA LYS A 153 -11.35 -1.61 -13.51
C LYS A 153 -12.27 -0.39 -13.46
N ALA A 154 -13.32 -0.46 -12.61
CA ALA A 154 -14.29 0.62 -12.45
C ALA A 154 -13.85 1.71 -11.46
N GLN A 155 -12.75 1.50 -10.72
CA GLN A 155 -12.21 2.49 -9.78
C GLN A 155 -11.96 3.81 -10.49
N ASP A 156 -12.56 4.88 -10.00
CA ASP A 156 -12.36 6.27 -10.39
C ASP A 156 -11.30 6.96 -9.50
N GLU A 157 -11.24 8.28 -9.50
CA GLU A 157 -10.39 9.02 -8.58
C GLU A 157 -10.92 8.89 -7.14
N GLU A 158 -10.02 8.96 -6.16
CA GLU A 158 -10.40 8.90 -4.74
C GLU A 158 -11.50 9.92 -4.43
N HIS A 159 -12.56 9.46 -3.79
CA HIS A 159 -13.75 10.25 -3.44
C HIS A 159 -14.61 10.75 -4.62
N ALA A 160 -14.41 10.23 -5.83
CA ALA A 160 -15.23 10.62 -6.99
C ALA A 160 -16.60 9.94 -7.06
N GLY A 161 -16.84 8.95 -6.18
CA GLY A 161 -18.17 8.37 -5.94
C GLY A 161 -18.33 6.91 -6.31
N PHE A 162 -17.35 6.26 -6.92
CA PHE A 162 -17.35 4.81 -7.09
C PHE A 162 -17.01 4.12 -5.77
N GLY A 163 -17.65 2.99 -5.49
CA GLY A 163 -17.43 2.18 -4.29
C GLY A 163 -18.58 2.24 -3.29
N ASN A 164 -19.56 3.13 -3.49
CA ASN A 164 -20.80 3.10 -2.72
C ASN A 164 -21.70 1.93 -3.15
N GLU A 165 -22.68 1.60 -2.31
CA GLU A 165 -23.61 0.48 -2.56
C GLU A 165 -24.23 0.49 -3.95
N ALA A 166 -24.70 1.65 -4.42
CA ALA A 166 -25.43 1.73 -5.68
C ALA A 166 -24.52 1.42 -6.89
N THR A 167 -23.29 1.94 -6.88
CA THR A 167 -22.31 1.71 -7.94
C THR A 167 -21.82 0.25 -7.95
N ILE A 168 -21.59 -0.35 -6.77
CA ILE A 168 -21.19 -1.75 -6.63
C ILE A 168 -22.28 -2.70 -7.10
N VAL A 169 -23.54 -2.48 -6.69
CA VAL A 169 -24.68 -3.30 -7.12
C VAL A 169 -24.88 -3.20 -8.63
N THR A 170 -24.73 -2.00 -9.21
CA THR A 170 -24.81 -1.81 -10.66
C THR A 170 -23.70 -2.56 -11.38
N LEU A 171 -22.45 -2.50 -10.89
CA LEU A 171 -21.33 -3.25 -11.43
C LEU A 171 -21.60 -4.77 -11.38
N MET A 172 -22.06 -5.29 -10.24
CA MET A 172 -22.31 -6.73 -10.07
C MET A 172 -23.37 -7.27 -11.02
N ARG A 173 -24.40 -6.47 -11.37
CA ARG A 173 -25.40 -6.86 -12.36
C ARG A 173 -24.82 -7.12 -13.75
N GLY A 174 -23.62 -6.59 -14.03
CA GLY A 174 -22.87 -6.87 -15.26
C GLY A 174 -22.03 -8.15 -15.21
N ILE A 175 -21.90 -8.79 -14.04
CA ILE A 175 -21.07 -10.00 -13.87
C ILE A 175 -21.96 -11.24 -13.91
N SER A 176 -21.81 -12.04 -14.96
CA SER A 176 -22.59 -13.26 -15.11
C SER A 176 -22.34 -14.23 -13.95
N GLY A 177 -23.41 -14.76 -13.36
CA GLY A 177 -23.35 -15.73 -12.27
C GLY A 177 -23.27 -15.12 -10.87
N ILE A 178 -23.35 -13.78 -10.74
CA ILE A 178 -23.56 -13.08 -9.46
C ILE A 178 -24.99 -12.53 -9.44
N ASP A 179 -25.75 -12.91 -8.41
CA ASP A 179 -27.02 -12.25 -8.07
C ASP A 179 -26.74 -11.05 -7.16
N ALA A 180 -26.74 -9.86 -7.74
CA ALA A 180 -26.41 -8.63 -7.05
C ALA A 180 -27.39 -8.30 -5.90
N ASP A 181 -28.68 -8.61 -6.06
CA ASP A 181 -29.68 -8.34 -5.02
C ASP A 181 -29.52 -9.31 -3.84
N ARG A 182 -29.11 -10.56 -4.10
CA ARG A 182 -28.75 -11.51 -3.07
C ARG A 182 -27.51 -11.09 -2.30
N VAL A 183 -26.47 -10.60 -2.99
CA VAL A 183 -25.25 -10.06 -2.32
C VAL A 183 -25.60 -8.87 -1.45
N LYS A 184 -26.41 -7.94 -1.97
CA LYS A 184 -26.87 -6.79 -1.20
C LYS A 184 -27.64 -7.20 0.06
N ALA A 185 -28.56 -8.14 -0.05
CA ALA A 185 -29.31 -8.65 1.10
C ALA A 185 -28.39 -9.33 2.13
N ASP A 186 -27.39 -10.07 1.65
CA ASP A 186 -26.40 -10.74 2.50
C ASP A 186 -25.52 -9.75 3.26
N VAL A 187 -25.03 -8.68 2.58
CA VAL A 187 -24.30 -7.58 3.25
C VAL A 187 -25.16 -6.93 4.34
N ALA A 188 -26.45 -6.67 4.05
CA ALA A 188 -27.35 -6.07 5.05
C ALA A 188 -27.56 -6.99 6.26
N GLY A 189 -27.71 -8.29 6.04
CA GLY A 189 -27.93 -9.28 7.10
C GLY A 189 -26.69 -9.60 7.92
N ASN A 190 -25.51 -9.57 7.31
CA ASN A 190 -24.24 -10.02 7.91
C ASN A 190 -23.24 -8.85 8.13
N ARG A 191 -23.69 -7.60 8.03
CA ARG A 191 -22.80 -6.41 8.08
C ARG A 191 -21.88 -6.42 9.30
N ALA A 192 -22.39 -6.72 10.49
CA ALA A 192 -21.58 -6.73 11.71
C ALA A 192 -20.49 -7.82 11.69
N GLN A 193 -20.82 -9.00 11.13
CA GLN A 193 -19.84 -10.08 10.97
C GLN A 193 -18.74 -9.70 9.98
N TYR A 194 -19.12 -9.16 8.83
CA TYR A 194 -18.14 -8.74 7.83
C TYR A 194 -17.28 -7.59 8.34
N GLN A 195 -17.89 -6.60 9.02
CA GLN A 195 -17.12 -5.52 9.64
C GLN A 195 -16.07 -6.06 10.62
N ALA A 196 -16.42 -7.02 11.46
CA ALA A 196 -15.46 -7.64 12.37
C ALA A 196 -14.29 -8.32 11.64
N LEU A 197 -14.53 -8.92 10.46
CA LEU A 197 -13.46 -9.48 9.63
C LEU A 197 -12.55 -8.38 9.05
N LEU A 198 -13.12 -7.28 8.58
CA LEU A 198 -12.35 -6.14 8.08
C LEU A 198 -11.48 -5.54 9.20
N ASP A 199 -12.06 -5.35 10.38
CA ASP A 199 -11.37 -4.80 11.54
C ASP A 199 -10.20 -5.71 11.98
N ALA A 200 -10.43 -7.03 12.00
CA ALA A 200 -9.40 -8.02 12.30
C ALA A 200 -8.25 -8.01 11.27
N ASP A 201 -8.56 -7.95 9.97
CA ASP A 201 -7.56 -7.85 8.92
C ASP A 201 -6.72 -6.59 9.03
N ARG A 202 -7.36 -5.46 9.32
CA ARG A 202 -6.69 -4.18 9.50
C ARG A 202 -5.80 -4.16 10.74
N GLU A 203 -6.30 -4.68 11.86
CA GLU A 203 -5.54 -4.79 13.10
C GLU A 203 -4.31 -5.69 12.91
N GLU A 204 -4.50 -6.84 12.25
CA GLU A 204 -3.42 -7.77 11.94
C GLU A 204 -2.37 -7.12 11.03
N GLY A 205 -2.78 -6.47 9.95
CA GLY A 205 -1.86 -5.73 9.06
C GLY A 205 -1.06 -4.68 9.82
N THR A 206 -1.72 -3.89 10.66
CA THR A 206 -1.07 -2.87 11.50
C THR A 206 -0.06 -3.49 12.46
N LYS A 207 -0.38 -4.62 13.09
CA LYS A 207 0.52 -5.37 13.97
C LYS A 207 1.80 -5.81 13.23
N PHE A 208 1.70 -6.18 11.97
CA PHE A 208 2.84 -6.55 11.13
C PHE A 208 3.56 -5.35 10.48
N GLY A 209 3.17 -4.13 10.78
CA GLY A 209 3.79 -2.91 10.25
C GLY A 209 3.26 -2.45 8.90
N ILE A 210 2.11 -2.97 8.46
CA ILE A 210 1.37 -2.45 7.30
C ILE A 210 0.61 -1.20 7.76
N ASN A 211 1.00 -0.03 7.24
CA ASN A 211 0.44 1.27 7.61
C ASN A 211 -0.28 1.95 6.44
N GLY A 212 -0.53 1.21 5.36
CA GLY A 212 -1.20 1.66 4.15
C GLY A 212 -1.25 0.56 3.11
N THR A 213 -1.90 0.83 1.99
CA THR A 213 -2.08 -0.15 0.92
C THR A 213 -1.36 0.26 -0.38
N PRO A 214 -0.95 -0.70 -1.17
CA PRO A 214 -0.92 -2.14 -0.90
C PRO A 214 0.17 -2.53 0.10
N GLY A 215 -0.06 -3.61 0.86
CA GLY A 215 0.96 -4.23 1.71
C GLY A 215 0.93 -5.74 1.55
N PHE A 216 2.10 -6.40 1.58
CA PHE A 216 2.20 -7.83 1.32
C PHE A 216 3.14 -8.52 2.30
N ILE A 217 2.81 -9.76 2.65
CA ILE A 217 3.68 -10.64 3.43
C ILE A 217 3.78 -12.00 2.74
N THR A 218 5.01 -12.48 2.53
CA THR A 218 5.28 -13.84 2.07
C THR A 218 6.55 -14.36 2.75
N GLY A 219 6.55 -15.61 3.23
CA GLY A 219 7.64 -16.11 4.05
C GLY A 219 7.91 -15.20 5.25
N LYS A 220 9.10 -14.63 5.31
CA LYS A 220 9.52 -13.67 6.34
C LYS A 220 9.74 -12.25 5.79
N VAL A 221 9.14 -11.94 4.64
CA VAL A 221 9.33 -10.67 3.93
C VAL A 221 8.05 -9.86 3.94
N LEU A 222 8.14 -8.61 4.42
CA LEU A 222 7.14 -7.57 4.25
C LEU A 222 7.51 -6.74 3.01
N ILE A 223 6.59 -6.62 2.07
CA ILE A 223 6.71 -5.75 0.90
C ILE A 223 5.67 -4.64 1.05
N GLY A 224 6.12 -3.41 1.20
CA GLY A 224 5.25 -2.25 1.37
C GLY A 224 5.07 -1.45 0.09
N GLY A 225 3.84 -0.98 -0.14
CA GLY A 225 3.52 -0.15 -1.28
C GLY A 225 3.47 -0.90 -2.62
N ALA A 226 3.29 -0.14 -3.69
CA ALA A 226 3.27 -0.66 -5.06
C ALA A 226 4.71 -0.97 -5.51
N ALA A 227 5.15 -2.17 -5.19
CA ALA A 227 6.51 -2.62 -5.45
C ALA A 227 6.67 -3.22 -6.85
N GLU A 228 7.90 -3.19 -7.34
CA GLU A 228 8.29 -3.79 -8.62
C GLU A 228 8.16 -5.33 -8.58
N VAL A 229 7.88 -5.94 -9.73
CA VAL A 229 7.76 -7.41 -9.91
C VAL A 229 8.97 -8.16 -9.34
N SER A 230 10.16 -7.60 -9.51
CA SER A 230 11.42 -8.16 -9.00
C SER A 230 11.44 -8.36 -7.49
N SER A 231 10.80 -7.46 -6.73
CA SER A 231 10.70 -7.58 -5.27
C SER A 231 9.88 -8.80 -4.86
N PHE A 232 8.76 -9.03 -5.54
CA PHE A 232 7.93 -10.22 -5.32
C PHE A 232 8.66 -11.50 -5.69
N LYS A 233 9.30 -11.55 -6.86
CA LYS A 233 10.08 -12.72 -7.30
C LYS A 233 11.20 -13.04 -6.31
N SER A 234 11.94 -12.05 -5.86
CA SER A 234 13.01 -12.22 -4.87
C SER A 234 12.52 -12.76 -3.53
N ALA A 235 11.28 -12.47 -3.16
CA ALA A 235 10.68 -12.98 -1.93
C ALA A 235 10.05 -14.38 -2.10
N ILE A 236 9.51 -14.70 -3.28
CA ILE A 236 8.80 -15.95 -3.57
C ILE A 236 9.76 -17.08 -3.96
N ASP A 237 10.69 -16.84 -4.91
CA ASP A 237 11.54 -17.87 -5.50
C ASP A 237 12.32 -18.71 -4.48
N PRO A 238 12.88 -18.13 -3.39
CA PRO A 238 13.61 -18.93 -2.38
C PRO A 238 12.72 -19.89 -1.58
N GLN A 239 11.40 -19.78 -1.68
CA GLN A 239 10.43 -20.62 -0.95
C GLN A 239 9.94 -21.81 -1.79
N LEU A 240 10.19 -21.80 -3.11
CA LEU A 240 9.79 -22.85 -4.05
C LEU A 240 10.70 -24.07 -3.95
#